data_3f5f648f5b0c48056e62ae3f35dedbc7
#
_entry.id   3f5f648f5b0c48056e62ae3f35dedbc7
#
_cell.length_a   1.000
_cell.length_b   1.000
_cell.length_c   1.000
_cell.angle_alpha   90.00
_cell.angle_beta   90.00
_cell.angle_gamma   90.00
#
_symmetry.space_group_name_H-M   'P 1'
#
loop_
_entity.id
_entity.type
_entity.pdbx_description
1 polymer ?
#
loop_
_entity_poly.entity_id
_entity_poly.type
_entity_poly.pdbx_seq_one_letter_code
_entity_poly.pdbx_strand_id
1 'polypeptide(L)'
;TTNFGTCNPGAVCPSGMMRVVPGDVRRSDQNKYDKDSRWWSTPYEFHNVFFTGYSHVNLSGVGCPDLGSLLVMPTVADTLCVDFRQYGSAYTAEQARPGYYANTLTRYGVKTEVTATPRCAVHRYTFPGGRSHILLNLGEGLTNETGATLRRTAPNEVVGSKLLGTFCYDARQAVFPIYFVMRVERKGLAAGYWKFQRPKKGVEAEWDPDDNKYKLYTRYAKELSGDDIGAWFSFDAAAGEQVEVRLGVSFVSIEGARRNLEAELSGKTFDQVRAEAEGKWNEDLSRILVEGGTEEEKTVFYTALYHLLLHPNILQDTDGRYPLMEGDGIGTVPAGHNRYTVFSLWDTYRNVHQLLSLVYP
;
A
#
# COMPACT_ATOMS: atom_id res chain seq x y z
N THR A 1 -4.21 -8.36 -14.27
CA THR A 1 -5.55 -8.87 -14.61
C THR A 1 -6.24 -7.93 -15.56
N THR A 2 -7.03 -8.48 -16.46
CA THR A 2 -7.80 -7.72 -17.44
C THR A 2 -9.21 -7.40 -16.95
N ASN A 3 -9.57 -7.78 -15.73
CA ASN A 3 -10.91 -7.67 -15.22
C ASN A 3 -10.91 -7.19 -13.77
N PHE A 4 -11.37 -5.97 -13.55
CA PHE A 4 -11.64 -5.33 -12.25
C PHE A 4 -10.59 -5.50 -11.15
N GLY A 5 -9.33 -5.70 -11.51
CA GLY A 5 -8.23 -5.68 -10.57
C GLY A 5 -8.29 -6.72 -9.46
N THR A 6 -8.78 -7.93 -9.71
CA THR A 6 -8.85 -8.97 -8.69
C THR A 6 -7.49 -9.52 -8.26
N CYS A 7 -6.46 -9.39 -9.11
CA CYS A 7 -5.06 -9.76 -8.78
C CYS A 7 -4.14 -8.57 -8.99
N ASN A 8 -3.32 -8.29 -8.02
CA ASN A 8 -2.41 -7.15 -8.02
C ASN A 8 -1.01 -7.53 -8.54
N PRO A 9 -0.39 -6.72 -9.41
CA PRO A 9 1.00 -6.92 -9.85
C PRO A 9 2.02 -6.38 -8.84
N GLY A 10 1.60 -5.95 -7.67
CA GLY A 10 2.42 -5.25 -6.71
C GLY A 10 3.48 -6.10 -6.03
N ALA A 11 4.38 -5.42 -5.30
CA ALA A 11 5.40 -6.06 -4.50
C ALA A 11 4.80 -6.62 -3.20
N VAL A 12 5.06 -7.91 -2.95
CA VAL A 12 4.61 -8.64 -1.76
C VAL A 12 5.52 -9.83 -1.50
N CYS A 13 5.72 -10.22 -0.24
CA CYS A 13 6.28 -11.53 0.14
C CYS A 13 5.17 -12.60 0.16
N PRO A 14 5.50 -13.91 0.09
CA PRO A 14 4.51 -14.96 0.31
C PRO A 14 3.75 -14.72 1.60
N SER A 15 2.42 -14.76 1.55
CA SER A 15 1.53 -14.46 2.68
C SER A 15 1.84 -13.16 3.43
N GLY A 16 2.49 -12.19 2.80
CA GLY A 16 2.85 -10.92 3.45
C GLY A 16 1.62 -10.05 3.76
N MET A 17 1.59 -9.43 4.95
CA MET A 17 0.65 -8.37 5.31
C MET A 17 0.84 -7.15 4.40
N MET A 18 2.10 -6.80 4.15
CA MET A 18 2.46 -5.69 3.27
C MET A 18 2.37 -6.12 1.82
N ARG A 19 1.47 -5.47 1.09
CA ARG A 19 1.39 -5.56 -0.37
C ARG A 19 1.29 -4.15 -0.94
N VAL A 20 2.26 -3.79 -1.78
CA VAL A 20 2.36 -2.47 -2.40
C VAL A 20 1.83 -2.54 -3.82
N VAL A 21 0.79 -1.79 -4.13
CA VAL A 21 0.10 -1.84 -5.43
C VAL A 21 0.08 -0.45 -6.05
N PRO A 22 0.47 -0.32 -7.34
CA PRO A 22 0.25 0.92 -8.07
C PRO A 22 -1.23 1.12 -8.34
N GLY A 23 -1.73 2.35 -8.24
CA GLY A 23 -3.15 2.56 -8.43
C GLY A 23 -3.57 3.94 -8.89
N ASP A 24 -4.80 4.00 -9.36
CA ASP A 24 -5.54 5.23 -9.65
C ASP A 24 -6.78 5.29 -8.75
N VAL A 25 -6.75 6.18 -7.77
CA VAL A 25 -7.88 6.37 -6.85
C VAL A 25 -9.02 7.21 -7.46
N ARG A 26 -8.80 7.80 -8.65
CA ARG A 26 -9.86 8.51 -9.40
C ARG A 26 -10.75 7.58 -10.21
N ARG A 27 -10.62 6.30 -10.00
CA ARG A 27 -11.32 5.26 -10.77
C ARG A 27 -12.83 5.44 -10.88
N SER A 28 -13.46 6.14 -9.95
CA SER A 28 -14.88 6.47 -10.01
C SER A 28 -15.26 7.23 -11.28
N ASP A 29 -14.39 8.11 -11.76
CA ASP A 29 -14.60 8.93 -12.97
C ASP A 29 -14.30 8.16 -14.25
N GLN A 30 -13.61 7.04 -14.16
CA GLN A 30 -13.14 6.26 -15.30
C GLN A 30 -13.80 4.90 -15.43
N ASN A 31 -14.56 4.49 -14.43
CA ASN A 31 -15.23 3.21 -14.46
C ASN A 31 -16.48 3.26 -15.36
N LYS A 32 -16.38 2.66 -16.52
CA LYS A 32 -17.49 2.59 -17.49
C LYS A 32 -18.67 1.73 -17.04
N TYR A 33 -18.47 0.91 -16.02
CA TYR A 33 -19.52 0.02 -15.50
C TYR A 33 -20.26 0.60 -14.31
N ASP A 34 -20.09 1.80 -14.04
CA ASP A 34 -20.08 2.50 -12.99
C ASP A 34 -21.24 3.12 -12.36
N LYS A 35 -22.15 2.32 -12.12
CA LYS A 35 -23.03 2.64 -11.00
C LYS A 35 -22.42 2.21 -9.66
N ASP A 36 -21.34 1.45 -9.68
CA ASP A 36 -20.71 0.91 -8.48
C ASP A 36 -19.17 0.79 -8.61
N SER A 37 -18.51 1.95 -8.74
CA SER A 37 -17.05 2.03 -8.62
C SER A 37 -16.52 1.39 -7.33
N ARG A 38 -17.40 1.20 -6.35
CA ARG A 38 -17.13 0.56 -5.07
C ARG A 38 -16.80 -0.92 -5.16
N TRP A 39 -17.15 -1.59 -6.25
CA TRP A 39 -16.87 -3.01 -6.45
C TRP A 39 -15.46 -3.33 -6.97
N TRP A 40 -14.58 -2.34 -7.05
CA TRP A 40 -13.20 -2.59 -7.39
C TRP A 40 -12.45 -3.13 -6.17
N SER A 41 -12.02 -4.38 -6.27
CA SER A 41 -11.31 -5.04 -5.19
C SER A 41 -9.85 -4.60 -5.06
N THR A 42 -9.30 -3.93 -6.07
CA THR A 42 -7.94 -3.38 -6.05
C THR A 42 -7.86 -2.07 -6.84
N PRO A 43 -6.86 -1.22 -6.59
CA PRO A 43 -6.69 0.03 -7.31
C PRO A 43 -6.08 -0.14 -8.71
N TYR A 44 -5.63 -1.34 -9.07
CA TYR A 44 -4.94 -1.62 -10.34
C TYR A 44 -5.87 -2.23 -11.38
N GLU A 45 -5.75 -1.73 -12.60
CA GLU A 45 -6.35 -2.32 -13.80
C GLU A 45 -5.32 -2.29 -14.94
N PHE A 46 -5.17 -3.41 -15.66
CA PHE A 46 -4.14 -3.56 -16.70
C PHE A 46 -4.22 -2.51 -17.83
N HIS A 47 -5.42 -2.10 -18.19
CA HIS A 47 -5.64 -1.10 -19.25
C HIS A 47 -5.60 0.35 -18.77
N ASN A 48 -5.55 0.58 -17.46
CA ASN A 48 -5.44 1.91 -16.88
C ASN A 48 -3.98 2.21 -16.53
N VAL A 49 -3.33 2.95 -17.42
CA VAL A 49 -1.94 3.37 -17.25
C VAL A 49 -1.79 4.71 -16.52
N PHE A 50 -2.74 5.04 -15.68
CA PHE A 50 -2.68 6.24 -14.85
C PHE A 50 -2.38 5.88 -13.39
N PHE A 51 -1.63 6.75 -12.71
CA PHE A 51 -1.07 6.50 -11.38
C PHE A 51 -1.28 7.71 -10.49
N THR A 52 -1.86 7.49 -9.32
CA THR A 52 -2.03 8.50 -8.26
C THR A 52 -1.28 8.16 -6.98
N GLY A 53 -0.63 7.02 -6.91
CA GLY A 53 0.20 6.60 -5.79
C GLY A 53 0.28 5.08 -5.64
N TYR A 54 1.22 4.66 -4.82
CA TYR A 54 1.27 3.29 -4.30
C TYR A 54 0.41 3.17 -3.06
N SER A 55 -0.58 2.30 -3.09
CA SER A 55 -1.33 1.90 -1.90
C SER A 55 -0.70 0.69 -1.22
N HIS A 56 -0.97 0.51 0.06
CA HIS A 56 -0.36 -0.49 0.92
C HIS A 56 -1.43 -1.39 1.56
N VAL A 57 -1.02 -2.54 2.03
CA VAL A 57 -1.87 -3.58 2.67
C VAL A 57 -3.05 -4.01 1.80
N ASN A 58 -2.87 -4.05 0.49
CA ASN A 58 -3.91 -4.50 -0.42
C ASN A 58 -4.15 -6.01 -0.27
N LEU A 59 -5.40 -6.43 -0.41
CA LEU A 59 -5.74 -7.83 -0.56
C LEU A 59 -5.69 -8.25 -2.04
N SER A 60 -5.67 -9.55 -2.30
CA SER A 60 -5.70 -10.11 -3.66
C SER A 60 -6.75 -11.20 -3.75
N GLY A 61 -7.47 -11.26 -4.87
CA GLY A 61 -8.50 -12.26 -5.11
C GLY A 61 -9.83 -11.98 -4.39
N VAL A 62 -9.95 -10.87 -3.66
CA VAL A 62 -11.21 -10.49 -3.00
C VAL A 62 -12.23 -9.94 -4.01
N GLY A 63 -13.49 -10.28 -3.82
CA GLY A 63 -14.58 -9.81 -4.68
C GLY A 63 -15.08 -8.40 -4.34
N CYS A 64 -14.71 -7.85 -3.20
CA CYS A 64 -15.06 -6.50 -2.76
C CYS A 64 -13.79 -5.72 -2.44
N PRO A 65 -13.78 -4.37 -2.58
CA PRO A 65 -12.66 -3.58 -2.10
C PRO A 65 -12.57 -3.65 -0.59
N ASP A 66 -11.33 -3.77 -0.13
CA ASP A 66 -10.97 -3.75 1.28
C ASP A 66 -9.51 -3.34 1.42
N LEU A 67 -9.14 -2.67 2.52
CA LEU A 67 -7.79 -2.15 2.76
C LEU A 67 -7.29 -1.21 1.63
N GLY A 68 -6.04 -1.32 1.19
CA GLY A 68 -5.51 -0.53 0.07
C GLY A 68 -5.40 0.95 0.37
N SER A 69 -4.81 1.30 1.50
CA SER A 69 -4.66 2.65 2.02
C SER A 69 -3.21 3.14 2.04
N LEU A 70 -2.93 4.27 2.70
CA LEU A 70 -1.59 4.85 2.87
C LEU A 70 -0.91 5.11 1.52
N LEU A 71 -1.52 5.96 0.68
CA LEU A 71 -0.99 6.22 -0.66
C LEU A 71 0.30 7.05 -0.60
N VAL A 72 1.35 6.55 -1.24
CA VAL A 72 2.65 7.25 -1.36
C VAL A 72 2.89 7.61 -2.82
N MET A 73 3.12 8.92 -3.08
CA MET A 73 3.30 9.46 -4.43
C MET A 73 4.55 10.35 -4.50
N PRO A 74 5.53 10.05 -5.38
CA PRO A 74 6.61 10.97 -5.72
C PRO A 74 6.16 11.94 -6.82
N THR A 75 6.50 13.22 -6.68
CA THR A 75 6.24 14.25 -7.70
C THR A 75 7.43 15.17 -7.91
N VAL A 76 7.51 15.82 -9.07
CA VAL A 76 8.49 16.86 -9.39
C VAL A 76 7.74 18.09 -9.88
N ALA A 77 7.80 19.18 -9.13
CA ALA A 77 7.14 20.44 -9.49
C ALA A 77 7.67 21.58 -8.60
N ASP A 78 7.76 22.79 -9.10
CA ASP A 78 8.15 23.96 -8.31
C ASP A 78 7.15 24.26 -7.20
N THR A 79 5.86 24.01 -7.47
CA THR A 79 4.76 24.19 -6.51
C THR A 79 4.24 22.86 -6.02
N LEU A 80 4.13 22.72 -4.70
CA LEU A 80 3.55 21.54 -4.07
C LEU A 80 2.06 21.42 -4.40
N CYS A 81 1.67 20.32 -5.03
CA CYS A 81 0.28 19.93 -5.24
C CYS A 81 -0.04 18.69 -4.39
N VAL A 82 -1.08 18.77 -3.57
CA VAL A 82 -1.52 17.66 -2.69
C VAL A 82 -2.87 17.08 -3.09
N ASP A 83 -3.52 17.65 -4.09
CA ASP A 83 -4.76 17.13 -4.64
C ASP A 83 -4.50 15.95 -5.58
N PHE A 84 -4.94 14.76 -5.16
CA PHE A 84 -4.75 13.52 -5.94
C PHE A 84 -5.38 13.59 -7.34
N ARG A 85 -6.42 14.39 -7.53
CA ARG A 85 -7.08 14.61 -8.83
C ARG A 85 -6.17 15.35 -9.82
N GLN A 86 -5.20 16.12 -9.30
CA GLN A 86 -4.31 16.98 -10.08
C GLN A 86 -2.87 16.47 -10.16
N TYR A 87 -2.36 15.76 -9.15
CA TYR A 87 -0.96 15.34 -9.15
C TYR A 87 -0.70 13.99 -9.87
N GLY A 88 -1.73 13.32 -10.33
CA GLY A 88 -1.56 12.04 -11.02
C GLY A 88 -0.70 12.11 -12.28
N SER A 89 -0.16 10.98 -12.70
CA SER A 89 0.69 10.82 -13.87
C SER A 89 0.36 9.54 -14.64
N ALA A 90 0.40 9.58 -15.95
CA ALA A 90 0.54 8.35 -16.70
C ALA A 90 1.92 7.71 -16.42
N TYR A 91 2.06 6.41 -16.69
CA TYR A 91 3.32 5.70 -16.52
C TYR A 91 3.63 4.77 -17.69
N THR A 92 4.91 4.42 -17.80
CA THR A 92 5.47 3.53 -18.83
C THR A 92 6.49 2.59 -18.17
N ALA A 93 7.11 1.73 -18.97
CA ALA A 93 8.19 0.82 -18.54
C ALA A 93 7.81 -0.02 -17.31
N GLU A 94 6.57 -0.50 -17.29
CA GLU A 94 6.06 -1.33 -16.21
C GLU A 94 6.81 -2.67 -16.14
N GLN A 95 7.22 -3.06 -14.94
CA GLN A 95 7.82 -4.34 -14.63
C GLN A 95 7.20 -4.90 -13.35
N ALA A 96 6.71 -6.11 -13.42
CA ALA A 96 6.16 -6.84 -12.26
C ALA A 96 6.83 -8.22 -12.16
N ARG A 97 7.31 -8.55 -10.96
CA ARG A 97 7.89 -9.85 -10.61
C ARG A 97 7.49 -10.20 -9.17
N PRO A 98 7.51 -11.46 -8.78
CA PRO A 98 7.32 -11.81 -7.38
C PRO A 98 8.26 -11.01 -6.46
N GLY A 99 7.71 -10.27 -5.51
CA GLY A 99 8.47 -9.42 -4.60
C GLY A 99 8.92 -8.05 -5.13
N TYR A 100 8.64 -7.70 -6.39
CA TYR A 100 9.12 -6.46 -7.00
C TYR A 100 8.14 -5.87 -8.02
N TYR A 101 8.05 -4.55 -8.01
CA TYR A 101 7.33 -3.79 -9.04
C TYR A 101 8.07 -2.50 -9.38
N ALA A 102 8.02 -2.07 -10.64
CA ALA A 102 8.59 -0.80 -11.08
C ALA A 102 7.80 -0.20 -12.25
N ASN A 103 7.83 1.13 -12.34
CA ASN A 103 7.36 1.89 -13.51
C ASN A 103 8.12 3.23 -13.63
N THR A 104 7.81 4.01 -14.67
CA THR A 104 8.32 5.37 -14.83
C THR A 104 7.15 6.32 -15.04
N LEU A 105 7.02 7.31 -14.14
CA LEU A 105 5.99 8.34 -14.19
C LEU A 105 6.32 9.34 -15.29
N THR A 106 5.52 9.38 -16.35
CA THR A 106 5.84 10.17 -17.56
C THR A 106 5.79 11.66 -17.35
N ARG A 107 4.85 12.14 -16.51
CA ARG A 107 4.72 13.56 -16.17
C ARG A 107 5.94 14.10 -15.42
N TYR A 108 6.55 13.28 -14.58
CA TYR A 108 7.58 13.69 -13.65
C TYR A 108 8.97 13.17 -14.00
N GLY A 109 9.08 12.24 -14.95
CA GLY A 109 10.34 11.57 -15.27
C GLY A 109 10.93 10.76 -14.09
N VAL A 110 10.12 10.42 -13.10
CA VAL A 110 10.55 9.67 -11.93
C VAL A 110 10.43 8.17 -12.21
N LYS A 111 11.56 7.45 -12.12
CA LYS A 111 11.53 5.99 -12.04
C LYS A 111 11.15 5.58 -10.64
N THR A 112 10.17 4.72 -10.50
CA THR A 112 9.73 4.17 -9.22
C THR A 112 10.01 2.68 -9.15
N GLU A 113 10.49 2.21 -8.02
CA GLU A 113 10.75 0.81 -7.73
C GLU A 113 10.23 0.51 -6.33
N VAL A 114 9.56 -0.62 -6.15
CA VAL A 114 9.04 -1.03 -4.84
C VAL A 114 9.30 -2.51 -4.58
N THR A 115 9.59 -2.82 -3.33
CA THR A 115 9.71 -4.18 -2.80
C THR A 115 9.10 -4.24 -1.41
N ALA A 116 8.89 -5.43 -0.88
CA ALA A 116 8.26 -5.60 0.42
C ALA A 116 8.91 -6.72 1.23
N THR A 117 8.84 -6.59 2.55
CA THR A 117 8.97 -7.66 3.53
C THR A 117 7.57 -8.07 4.01
N PRO A 118 7.39 -9.03 4.90
CA PRO A 118 6.06 -9.41 5.37
C PRO A 118 5.22 -8.26 5.95
N ARG A 119 5.85 -7.24 6.57
CA ARG A 119 5.16 -6.14 7.27
C ARG A 119 5.58 -4.75 6.83
N CYS A 120 6.59 -4.64 5.94
CA CYS A 120 7.16 -3.35 5.55
C CYS A 120 7.29 -3.23 4.04
N ALA A 121 7.21 -2.00 3.55
CA ALA A 121 7.49 -1.62 2.16
C ALA A 121 8.77 -0.79 2.07
N VAL A 122 9.51 -0.99 1.00
CA VAL A 122 10.62 -0.12 0.61
C VAL A 122 10.36 0.37 -0.80
N HIS A 123 10.32 1.69 -0.96
CA HIS A 123 10.27 2.36 -2.25
C HIS A 123 11.62 2.96 -2.55
N ARG A 124 12.03 2.93 -3.81
CA ARG A 124 13.17 3.67 -4.32
C ARG A 124 12.71 4.52 -5.50
N TYR A 125 12.85 5.82 -5.38
CA TYR A 125 12.51 6.78 -6.40
C TYR A 125 13.77 7.40 -6.98
N THR A 126 13.96 7.32 -8.30
CA THR A 126 15.05 7.98 -9.01
C THR A 126 14.49 9.24 -9.66
N PHE A 127 14.95 10.39 -9.21
CA PHE A 127 14.46 11.70 -9.65
C PHE A 127 15.28 12.25 -10.83
N PRO A 128 14.66 12.94 -11.80
CA PRO A 128 15.36 13.58 -12.91
C PRO A 128 16.12 14.86 -12.50
N GLY A 129 15.93 15.32 -11.28
CA GLY A 129 16.39 16.59 -10.75
C GLY A 129 15.27 17.61 -10.58
N GLY A 130 15.55 18.68 -9.83
CA GLY A 130 14.61 19.76 -9.56
C GLY A 130 13.86 19.63 -8.26
N ARG A 131 12.90 20.53 -8.05
CA ARG A 131 12.07 20.55 -6.84
C ARG A 131 11.16 19.34 -6.81
N SER A 132 11.37 18.50 -5.82
CA SER A 132 10.77 17.17 -5.70
C SER A 132 9.99 17.03 -4.39
N HIS A 133 8.95 16.19 -4.43
CA HIS A 133 8.10 15.94 -3.26
C HIS A 133 7.82 14.45 -3.13
N ILE A 134 7.66 14.00 -1.89
CA ILE A 134 7.08 12.71 -1.52
C ILE A 134 5.84 12.99 -0.68
N LEU A 135 4.71 12.49 -1.14
CA LEU A 135 3.39 12.68 -0.54
C LEU A 135 2.93 11.39 0.12
N LEU A 136 2.40 11.48 1.34
CA LEU A 136 1.64 10.41 1.99
C LEU A 136 0.20 10.86 2.13
N ASN A 137 -0.71 10.28 1.38
CA ASN A 137 -2.14 10.60 1.40
C ASN A 137 -2.89 9.57 2.23
N LEU A 138 -3.59 10.04 3.26
CA LEU A 138 -4.45 9.24 4.13
C LEU A 138 -5.95 9.47 3.87
N GLY A 139 -6.28 10.33 2.91
CA GLY A 139 -7.66 10.66 2.55
C GLY A 139 -8.27 9.67 1.56
N GLU A 140 -7.44 8.88 0.90
CA GLU A 140 -7.87 8.01 -0.18
C GLU A 140 -7.53 6.53 0.08
N GLY A 141 -8.41 5.65 -0.40
CA GLY A 141 -8.26 4.19 -0.29
C GLY A 141 -9.37 3.45 -1.02
N LEU A 142 -9.49 2.16 -0.76
CA LEU A 142 -10.48 1.30 -1.43
C LEU A 142 -11.84 1.28 -0.76
N THR A 143 -11.93 1.64 0.50
CA THR A 143 -13.15 1.54 1.31
C THR A 143 -13.51 2.84 2.02
N ASN A 144 -14.53 2.80 2.86
CA ASN A 144 -15.00 3.92 3.70
C ASN A 144 -13.95 4.30 4.74
N GLU A 145 -13.00 5.07 4.32
CA GLU A 145 -11.87 5.46 5.12
C GLU A 145 -12.18 6.73 5.91
N THR A 146 -12.02 6.64 7.21
CA THR A 146 -12.27 7.73 8.15
C THR A 146 -11.18 7.81 9.20
N GLY A 147 -11.17 8.86 10.00
CA GLY A 147 -10.45 8.91 11.26
C GLY A 147 -8.95 8.70 11.18
N ALA A 148 -8.24 9.40 10.29
CA ALA A 148 -6.78 9.33 10.26
C ALA A 148 -6.14 10.26 11.30
N THR A 149 -4.99 9.83 11.82
CA THR A 149 -4.08 10.65 12.64
C THR A 149 -2.70 10.68 12.04
N LEU A 150 -1.96 11.77 12.24
CA LEU A 150 -0.66 11.98 11.65
C LEU A 150 0.21 12.86 12.54
N ARG A 151 1.41 12.41 12.89
CA ARG A 151 2.37 13.15 13.69
C ARG A 151 3.80 12.95 13.16
N ARG A 152 4.55 14.03 13.03
CA ARG A 152 5.98 13.99 12.72
C ARG A 152 6.79 13.73 13.99
N THR A 153 7.60 12.70 14.00
CA THR A 153 8.46 12.28 15.13
C THR A 153 9.92 12.58 14.91
N ALA A 154 10.32 12.78 13.65
CA ALA A 154 11.65 13.24 13.26
C ALA A 154 11.56 14.11 11.98
N PRO A 155 12.60 14.83 11.58
CA PRO A 155 12.61 15.63 10.35
C PRO A 155 12.21 14.84 9.09
N ASN A 156 12.50 13.55 9.06
CA ASN A 156 12.24 12.64 7.95
C ASN A 156 11.25 11.51 8.28
N GLU A 157 10.57 11.57 9.43
CA GLU A 157 9.67 10.50 9.88
C GLU A 157 8.30 11.04 10.28
N VAL A 158 7.26 10.35 9.81
CA VAL A 158 5.88 10.51 10.24
C VAL A 158 5.31 9.20 10.73
N VAL A 159 4.46 9.26 11.74
CA VAL A 159 3.71 8.15 12.31
C VAL A 159 2.24 8.51 12.37
N GLY A 160 1.39 7.52 12.39
CA GLY A 160 -0.03 7.76 12.51
C GLY A 160 -0.86 6.49 12.48
N SER A 161 -2.15 6.70 12.35
CA SER A 161 -3.13 5.64 12.21
C SER A 161 -4.22 6.05 11.22
N LYS A 162 -4.95 5.06 10.72
CA LYS A 162 -6.15 5.26 9.94
C LYS A 162 -7.17 4.19 10.29
N LEU A 163 -8.44 4.56 10.38
CA LEU A 163 -9.53 3.60 10.48
C LEU A 163 -9.89 3.14 9.07
N LEU A 164 -9.84 1.86 8.84
CA LEU A 164 -10.20 1.22 7.57
C LEU A 164 -11.60 0.66 7.68
N GLY A 165 -12.37 0.80 6.61
CA GLY A 165 -13.66 0.16 6.48
C GLY A 165 -13.52 -1.35 6.37
N THR A 166 -14.65 -2.04 6.43
CA THR A 166 -14.71 -3.48 6.36
C THR A 166 -15.12 -3.96 4.97
N PHE A 167 -14.95 -5.25 4.78
CA PHE A 167 -15.32 -5.98 3.58
C PHE A 167 -16.79 -5.73 3.17
N CYS A 168 -17.01 -5.54 1.86
CA CYS A 168 -18.33 -5.41 1.23
C CYS A 168 -19.21 -4.24 1.69
N TYR A 169 -18.63 -3.13 2.06
CA TYR A 169 -19.32 -1.82 2.17
C TYR A 169 -20.46 -1.62 3.12
N ASP A 170 -20.67 -2.41 4.10
CA ASP A 170 -21.62 -1.99 5.12
C ASP A 170 -20.98 -0.87 5.95
N ALA A 171 -21.38 0.37 5.71
CA ALA A 171 -20.92 1.54 6.47
C ALA A 171 -21.22 1.46 7.97
N ARG A 172 -22.05 0.51 8.40
CA ARG A 172 -22.36 0.23 9.80
C ARG A 172 -21.49 -0.86 10.39
N GLN A 173 -20.69 -1.56 9.56
CA GLN A 173 -19.76 -2.54 10.04
C GLN A 173 -18.61 -1.87 10.79
N ALA A 174 -18.03 -2.59 11.73
CA ALA A 174 -16.92 -2.13 12.51
C ALA A 174 -15.73 -1.75 11.61
N VAL A 175 -15.13 -0.63 11.91
CA VAL A 175 -13.85 -0.22 11.35
C VAL A 175 -12.73 -0.69 12.26
N PHE A 176 -11.56 -0.93 11.70
CA PHE A 176 -10.37 -1.32 12.46
C PHE A 176 -9.19 -0.40 12.13
N PRO A 177 -8.31 -0.15 13.09
CA PRO A 177 -7.17 0.73 12.87
C PRO A 177 -6.04 0.00 12.15
N ILE A 178 -5.38 0.73 11.24
CA ILE A 178 -4.02 0.44 10.84
C ILE A 178 -3.10 1.53 11.38
N TYR A 179 -1.96 1.13 11.90
CA TYR A 179 -0.91 2.02 12.39
C TYR A 179 0.29 1.95 11.46
N PHE A 180 1.00 3.05 11.31
CA PHE A 180 2.15 3.10 10.43
C PHE A 180 3.29 3.97 10.97
N VAL A 181 4.49 3.68 10.47
CA VAL A 181 5.68 4.52 10.55
C VAL A 181 6.26 4.66 9.15
N MET A 182 6.40 5.88 8.64
CA MET A 182 7.02 6.15 7.35
C MET A 182 8.24 7.04 7.51
N ARG A 183 9.37 6.62 6.91
CA ARG A 183 10.63 7.37 6.84
C ARG A 183 11.00 7.66 5.39
N VAL A 184 11.47 8.89 5.16
CA VAL A 184 12.12 9.28 3.91
C VAL A 184 13.62 9.32 4.18
N GLU A 185 14.37 8.43 3.55
CA GLU A 185 15.81 8.26 3.81
C GLU A 185 16.64 9.34 3.07
N ARG A 186 16.45 10.59 3.50
CA ARG A 186 17.15 11.77 2.99
C ARG A 186 17.27 12.84 4.07
N LYS A 187 18.38 13.57 4.04
CA LYS A 187 18.61 14.77 4.88
C LYS A 187 18.11 16.04 4.17
N GLY A 188 17.92 17.10 4.93
CA GLY A 188 17.57 18.43 4.39
C GLY A 188 16.16 18.52 3.83
N LEU A 189 15.21 17.78 4.39
CA LEU A 189 13.80 17.81 4.00
C LEU A 189 13.06 19.00 4.61
N ALA A 190 12.31 19.75 3.79
CA ALA A 190 11.17 20.50 4.27
C ALA A 190 9.97 19.54 4.36
N ALA A 191 9.16 19.66 5.41
CA ALA A 191 8.03 18.77 5.63
C ALA A 191 6.86 19.49 6.27
N GLY A 192 5.67 18.99 6.03
CA GLY A 192 4.44 19.49 6.62
C GLY A 192 3.27 18.56 6.38
N TYR A 193 2.08 19.06 6.66
CA TYR A 193 0.83 18.34 6.52
C TYR A 193 -0.11 19.08 5.61
N TRP A 194 -1.16 18.39 5.16
CA TRP A 194 -2.35 19.00 4.59
C TRP A 194 -3.61 18.44 5.21
N LYS A 195 -4.68 19.20 5.11
CA LYS A 195 -6.02 18.78 5.47
C LYS A 195 -7.02 19.38 4.50
N PHE A 196 -7.92 18.55 3.99
CA PHE A 196 -9.04 19.02 3.20
C PHE A 196 -10.00 19.84 4.06
N GLN A 197 -10.39 21.02 3.58
CA GLN A 197 -11.28 21.94 4.27
C GLN A 197 -12.70 21.70 3.79
N ARG A 198 -13.51 21.02 4.59
CA ARG A 198 -14.95 20.90 4.29
C ARG A 198 -15.66 22.22 4.60
N PRO A 199 -16.77 22.54 3.89
CA PRO A 199 -17.58 23.71 4.22
C PRO A 199 -18.15 23.58 5.64
N LYS A 200 -18.34 24.69 6.27
CA LYS A 200 -19.06 24.73 7.56
C LYS A 200 -20.54 24.43 7.31
N LYS A 201 -21.18 23.75 8.27
CA LYS A 201 -22.62 23.51 8.21
C LYS A 201 -23.39 24.79 7.96
N GLY A 202 -24.27 24.81 6.98
CA GLY A 202 -25.08 25.97 6.58
C GLY A 202 -24.49 26.83 5.45
N VAL A 203 -23.29 26.51 4.95
CA VAL A 203 -22.67 27.18 3.78
C VAL A 203 -22.41 26.23 2.61
N GLU A 204 -22.98 25.05 2.66
CA GLU A 204 -22.82 24.00 1.66
C GLU A 204 -23.28 24.41 0.25
N ALA A 205 -24.25 25.32 0.17
CA ALA A 205 -24.76 25.86 -1.10
C ALA A 205 -23.72 26.72 -1.85
N GLU A 206 -22.74 27.27 -1.13
CA GLU A 206 -21.66 28.10 -1.69
C GLU A 206 -20.38 27.24 -1.91
N TRP A 207 -20.45 25.97 -1.57
CA TRP A 207 -19.32 25.07 -1.66
C TRP A 207 -19.17 24.50 -3.07
N ASP A 208 -18.01 24.77 -3.68
CA ASP A 208 -17.58 24.10 -4.89
C ASP A 208 -16.53 23.02 -4.53
N PRO A 209 -16.85 21.73 -4.70
CA PRO A 209 -15.91 20.65 -4.43
C PRO A 209 -14.67 20.71 -5.32
N ASP A 210 -14.75 21.37 -6.48
CA ASP A 210 -13.63 21.52 -7.42
C ASP A 210 -12.70 22.69 -7.08
N ASP A 211 -13.10 23.55 -6.14
CA ASP A 211 -12.36 24.72 -5.68
C ASP A 211 -11.17 24.39 -4.75
N ASN A 212 -10.68 23.18 -4.78
CA ASN A 212 -9.47 22.67 -4.11
C ASN A 212 -9.15 23.31 -2.75
N LYS A 213 -9.88 22.92 -1.72
CA LYS A 213 -9.81 23.49 -0.37
C LYS A 213 -8.78 22.83 0.56
N TYR A 214 -7.65 22.38 0.05
CA TYR A 214 -6.58 21.86 0.89
C TYR A 214 -5.81 22.96 1.61
N LYS A 215 -5.75 22.87 2.93
CA LYS A 215 -4.92 23.75 3.76
C LYS A 215 -3.59 23.08 4.06
N LEU A 216 -2.50 23.80 3.77
CA LEU A 216 -1.13 23.35 4.08
C LEU A 216 -0.67 23.84 5.45
N TYR A 217 -0.02 22.98 6.21
CA TYR A 217 0.54 23.24 7.52
C TYR A 217 2.05 23.02 7.50
N THR A 218 2.83 24.07 7.49
CA THR A 218 4.31 24.00 7.39
C THR A 218 5.02 23.98 8.73
N ARG A 219 4.40 24.49 9.78
CA ARG A 219 4.98 24.64 11.13
C ARG A 219 4.13 24.00 12.23
N TYR A 220 3.27 23.08 11.87
CA TYR A 220 2.40 22.42 12.83
C TYR A 220 3.16 21.26 13.49
N ALA A 221 3.36 21.32 14.82
CA ALA A 221 4.14 20.35 15.57
C ALA A 221 3.28 19.31 16.32
N LYS A 222 1.95 19.52 16.37
CA LYS A 222 1.02 18.62 17.05
C LYS A 222 0.55 17.50 16.12
N GLU A 223 -0.16 16.55 16.67
CA GLU A 223 -0.89 15.56 15.90
C GLU A 223 -2.03 16.23 15.11
N LEU A 224 -2.09 15.92 13.82
CA LEU A 224 -3.19 16.29 12.95
C LEU A 224 -4.16 15.12 12.85
N SER A 225 -5.45 15.38 12.96
CA SER A 225 -6.49 14.36 12.78
C SER A 225 -7.55 14.82 11.78
N GLY A 226 -8.13 13.87 11.07
CA GLY A 226 -9.19 14.09 10.07
C GLY A 226 -9.36 12.90 9.14
N ASP A 227 -10.35 12.99 8.27
CA ASP A 227 -10.64 11.93 7.29
C ASP A 227 -9.72 12.06 6.07
N ASP A 228 -9.56 13.26 5.56
CA ASP A 228 -8.73 13.58 4.38
C ASP A 228 -7.57 14.48 4.81
N ILE A 229 -6.50 13.84 5.22
CA ILE A 229 -5.25 14.46 5.66
C ILE A 229 -4.06 13.75 5.01
N GLY A 230 -2.90 14.43 5.04
CA GLY A 230 -1.67 13.81 4.60
C GLY A 230 -0.42 14.58 5.01
N ALA A 231 0.74 14.01 4.67
CA ALA A 231 2.05 14.58 4.90
C ALA A 231 2.81 14.74 3.59
N TRP A 232 3.63 15.77 3.52
CA TRP A 232 4.54 15.99 2.42
C TRP A 232 5.97 16.20 2.91
N PHE A 233 6.92 15.73 2.10
CA PHE A 233 8.33 15.99 2.23
C PHE A 233 8.83 16.60 0.92
N SER A 234 9.53 17.74 0.99
CA SER A 234 10.03 18.47 -0.18
C SER A 234 11.52 18.70 -0.11
N PHE A 235 12.18 18.62 -1.24
CA PHE A 235 13.63 18.77 -1.38
C PHE A 235 14.01 19.12 -2.81
N ASP A 236 15.23 19.60 -3.01
CA ASP A 236 15.78 19.78 -4.35
C ASP A 236 16.62 18.53 -4.67
N ALA A 237 16.18 17.75 -5.64
CA ALA A 237 16.88 16.54 -6.07
C ALA A 237 17.93 16.87 -7.12
N ALA A 238 19.08 16.20 -7.06
CA ALA A 238 20.00 16.14 -8.16
C ALA A 238 19.49 15.19 -9.27
N ALA A 239 19.92 15.38 -10.50
CA ALA A 239 19.59 14.45 -11.58
C ALA A 239 20.14 13.05 -11.28
N GLY A 240 19.28 12.03 -11.32
CA GLY A 240 19.61 10.65 -10.98
C GLY A 240 19.67 10.37 -9.47
N GLU A 241 19.34 11.34 -8.61
CA GLU A 241 19.29 11.10 -7.16
C GLU A 241 18.25 10.05 -6.82
N GLN A 242 18.65 9.06 -6.03
CA GLN A 242 17.76 8.03 -5.49
C GLN A 242 17.39 8.36 -4.05
N VAL A 243 16.09 8.32 -3.77
CA VAL A 243 15.55 8.52 -2.42
C VAL A 243 14.70 7.30 -2.06
N GLU A 244 15.02 6.67 -0.93
CA GLU A 244 14.21 5.57 -0.40
C GLU A 244 13.13 6.10 0.54
N VAL A 245 11.98 5.43 0.51
CA VAL A 245 10.91 5.57 1.49
C VAL A 245 10.65 4.21 2.12
N ARG A 246 10.67 4.14 3.43
CA ARG A 246 10.43 2.93 4.22
C ARG A 246 9.17 3.09 5.02
N LEU A 247 8.25 2.15 4.88
CA LEU A 247 6.94 2.18 5.54
C LEU A 247 6.69 0.84 6.23
N GLY A 248 6.58 0.87 7.56
CA GLY A 248 6.17 -0.26 8.38
C GLY A 248 4.74 -0.09 8.86
N VAL A 249 4.00 -1.18 8.92
CA VAL A 249 2.60 -1.20 9.39
C VAL A 249 2.38 -2.19 10.53
N SER A 250 1.31 -1.97 11.28
CA SER A 250 0.81 -2.85 12.33
C SER A 250 -0.70 -2.66 12.48
N PHE A 251 -1.42 -3.72 12.79
CA PHE A 251 -2.82 -3.63 13.22
C PHE A 251 -2.97 -3.54 14.74
N VAL A 252 -1.85 -3.40 15.47
CA VAL A 252 -1.83 -3.36 16.94
C VAL A 252 -1.53 -1.96 17.46
N SER A 253 -0.44 -1.33 16.99
CA SER A 253 -0.02 -0.01 17.48
C SER A 253 1.07 0.64 16.60
N ILE A 254 1.32 1.94 16.80
CA ILE A 254 2.45 2.66 16.18
C ILE A 254 3.79 2.03 16.62
N GLU A 255 3.91 1.61 17.86
CA GLU A 255 5.10 0.93 18.39
C GLU A 255 5.29 -0.44 17.75
N GLY A 256 4.21 -1.14 17.41
CA GLY A 256 4.21 -2.37 16.61
C GLY A 256 4.75 -2.12 15.20
N ALA A 257 4.23 -1.10 14.51
CA ALA A 257 4.71 -0.70 13.19
C ALA A 257 6.21 -0.32 13.20
N ARG A 258 6.65 0.37 14.26
CA ARG A 258 8.06 0.71 14.43
C ARG A 258 8.93 -0.52 14.63
N ARG A 259 8.51 -1.44 15.50
CA ARG A 259 9.24 -2.71 15.71
C ARG A 259 9.34 -3.52 14.43
N ASN A 260 8.26 -3.61 13.68
CA ASN A 260 8.23 -4.31 12.39
C ASN A 260 9.26 -3.68 11.43
N LEU A 261 9.27 -2.35 11.34
CA LEU A 261 10.21 -1.61 10.48
C LEU A 261 11.67 -1.83 10.90
N GLU A 262 11.98 -1.75 12.18
CA GLU A 262 13.34 -1.98 12.69
C GLU A 262 13.77 -3.45 12.50
N ALA A 263 12.91 -4.41 12.84
CA ALA A 263 13.25 -5.83 12.76
C ALA A 263 13.46 -6.31 11.31
N GLU A 264 12.68 -5.80 10.37
CA GLU A 264 12.69 -6.29 8.98
C GLU A 264 13.61 -5.49 8.06
N LEU A 265 13.87 -4.19 8.34
CA LEU A 265 14.58 -3.29 7.42
C LEU A 265 15.88 -2.68 7.98
N SER A 266 16.18 -2.84 9.27
CA SER A 266 17.40 -2.21 9.84
C SER A 266 18.66 -2.74 9.18
N GLY A 267 19.53 -1.82 8.73
CA GLY A 267 20.80 -2.13 8.10
C GLY A 267 20.71 -2.70 6.67
N LYS A 268 19.52 -2.81 6.09
CA LYS A 268 19.34 -3.37 4.75
C LYS A 268 19.17 -2.26 3.70
N THR A 269 19.76 -2.47 2.54
CA THR A 269 19.53 -1.67 1.34
C THR A 269 18.27 -2.16 0.60
N PHE A 270 17.73 -1.34 -0.29
CA PHE A 270 16.62 -1.73 -1.18
C PHE A 270 16.92 -3.05 -1.92
N ASP A 271 18.13 -3.18 -2.49
CA ASP A 271 18.49 -4.35 -3.29
C ASP A 271 18.60 -5.64 -2.45
N GLN A 272 19.04 -5.52 -1.17
CA GLN A 272 19.01 -6.65 -0.24
C GLN A 272 17.60 -7.08 0.12
N VAL A 273 16.70 -6.13 0.40
CA VAL A 273 15.29 -6.44 0.69
C VAL A 273 14.62 -7.08 -0.53
N ARG A 274 14.89 -6.57 -1.72
CA ARG A 274 14.40 -7.14 -2.98
C ARG A 274 14.89 -8.58 -3.17
N ALA A 275 16.19 -8.81 -3.01
CA ALA A 275 16.78 -10.15 -3.16
C ALA A 275 16.21 -11.15 -2.14
N GLU A 276 15.97 -10.71 -0.89
CA GLU A 276 15.32 -11.53 0.14
C GLU A 276 13.86 -11.88 -0.24
N ALA A 277 13.10 -10.93 -0.78
CA ALA A 277 11.73 -11.17 -1.24
C ALA A 277 11.69 -12.15 -2.43
N GLU A 278 12.56 -11.96 -3.42
CA GLU A 278 12.72 -12.88 -4.56
C GLU A 278 13.15 -14.28 -4.09
N GLY A 279 14.07 -14.34 -3.10
CA GLY A 279 14.53 -15.61 -2.50
C GLY A 279 13.40 -16.39 -1.83
N LYS A 280 12.56 -15.72 -1.03
CA LYS A 280 11.39 -16.36 -0.40
C LYS A 280 10.38 -16.88 -1.42
N TRP A 281 10.12 -16.12 -2.49
CA TRP A 281 9.27 -16.59 -3.56
C TRP A 281 9.85 -17.80 -4.28
N ASN A 282 11.14 -17.80 -4.56
CA ASN A 282 11.81 -18.95 -5.17
C ASN A 282 11.78 -20.18 -4.26
N GLU A 283 11.97 -20.02 -2.95
CA GLU A 283 11.87 -21.10 -1.97
C GLU A 283 10.46 -21.72 -2.00
N ASP A 284 9.42 -20.92 -1.90
CA ASP A 284 8.05 -21.42 -1.86
C ASP A 284 7.59 -22.00 -3.20
N LEU A 285 7.88 -21.34 -4.31
CA LEU A 285 7.48 -21.83 -5.63
C LEU A 285 8.23 -23.10 -6.04
N SER A 286 9.46 -23.31 -5.57
CA SER A 286 10.25 -24.49 -5.86
C SER A 286 9.87 -25.74 -5.05
N ARG A 287 8.91 -25.65 -4.13
CA ARG A 287 8.36 -26.81 -3.41
C ARG A 287 7.63 -27.78 -4.35
N ILE A 288 7.17 -27.28 -5.49
CA ILE A 288 6.62 -28.11 -6.57
C ILE A 288 7.44 -27.83 -7.83
N LEU A 289 8.22 -28.82 -8.26
CA LEU A 289 8.98 -28.76 -9.51
C LEU A 289 8.21 -29.47 -10.61
N VAL A 290 8.02 -28.77 -11.73
CA VAL A 290 7.31 -29.30 -12.90
C VAL A 290 8.31 -29.53 -14.04
N GLU A 291 8.36 -30.77 -14.56
CA GLU A 291 9.15 -31.13 -15.70
C GLU A 291 8.27 -31.44 -16.92
N GLY A 292 8.80 -31.22 -18.10
CA GLY A 292 8.05 -31.38 -19.36
C GLY A 292 7.15 -30.21 -19.68
N GLY A 293 6.28 -30.38 -20.66
CA GLY A 293 5.39 -29.29 -21.14
C GLY A 293 6.11 -28.15 -21.85
N THR A 294 5.35 -27.16 -22.29
CA THR A 294 5.84 -25.92 -22.90
C THR A 294 6.19 -24.89 -21.82
N GLU A 295 6.96 -23.87 -22.18
CA GLU A 295 7.25 -22.74 -21.27
C GLU A 295 5.97 -21.94 -20.92
N GLU A 296 4.99 -21.91 -21.80
CA GLU A 296 3.69 -21.31 -21.54
C GLU A 296 2.92 -22.07 -20.45
N GLU A 297 2.86 -23.40 -20.55
CA GLU A 297 2.22 -24.26 -19.54
C GLU A 297 2.90 -24.13 -18.17
N LYS A 298 4.23 -24.09 -18.13
CA LYS A 298 4.99 -23.85 -16.89
C LYS A 298 4.70 -22.47 -16.33
N THR A 299 4.62 -21.44 -17.17
CA THR A 299 4.27 -20.07 -16.76
C THR A 299 2.88 -20.03 -16.15
N VAL A 300 1.89 -20.67 -16.75
CA VAL A 300 0.53 -20.76 -16.22
C VAL A 300 0.52 -21.48 -14.87
N PHE A 301 1.25 -22.61 -14.76
CA PHE A 301 1.34 -23.37 -13.51
C PHE A 301 1.93 -22.52 -12.36
N TYR A 302 3.12 -21.94 -12.58
CA TYR A 302 3.76 -21.15 -11.51
C TYR A 302 3.04 -19.83 -11.21
N THR A 303 2.34 -19.24 -12.19
CA THR A 303 1.46 -18.09 -11.93
C THR A 303 0.28 -18.50 -11.05
N ALA A 304 -0.33 -19.66 -11.28
CA ALA A 304 -1.39 -20.15 -10.42
C ALA A 304 -0.90 -20.46 -9.00
N LEU A 305 0.28 -21.07 -8.87
CA LEU A 305 0.92 -21.34 -7.58
C LEU A 305 1.28 -20.03 -6.85
N TYR A 306 1.79 -19.02 -7.56
CA TYR A 306 2.03 -17.69 -7.02
C TYR A 306 0.74 -17.07 -6.47
N HIS A 307 -0.36 -17.13 -7.22
CA HIS A 307 -1.65 -16.60 -6.77
C HIS A 307 -2.17 -17.30 -5.51
N LEU A 308 -1.96 -18.60 -5.40
CA LEU A 308 -2.32 -19.38 -4.22
C LEU A 308 -1.63 -18.87 -2.95
N LEU A 309 -0.36 -18.48 -3.05
CA LEU A 309 0.48 -18.06 -1.94
C LEU A 309 0.35 -16.56 -1.58
N LEU A 310 -0.49 -15.84 -2.30
CA LEU A 310 -0.78 -14.44 -1.99
C LEU A 310 -1.72 -14.28 -0.79
N HIS A 311 -2.48 -15.29 -0.44
CA HIS A 311 -3.44 -15.29 0.66
C HIS A 311 -3.46 -16.68 1.34
N PRO A 312 -3.61 -16.79 2.66
CA PRO A 312 -3.93 -15.73 3.65
C PRO A 312 -2.71 -14.87 3.99
N ASN A 313 -2.98 -13.68 4.52
CA ASN A 313 -1.93 -12.76 4.92
C ASN A 313 -1.58 -12.94 6.41
N ILE A 314 -0.31 -12.80 6.75
CA ILE A 314 0.14 -12.70 8.16
C ILE A 314 -0.57 -11.52 8.82
N LEU A 315 -1.04 -11.72 10.05
CA LEU A 315 -1.76 -10.71 10.82
C LEU A 315 -0.98 -10.20 12.05
N GLN A 316 0.00 -10.98 12.56
CA GLN A 316 0.77 -10.56 13.74
C GLN A 316 1.96 -9.68 13.39
N ASP A 317 2.35 -8.84 14.36
CA ASP A 317 3.61 -8.12 14.40
C ASP A 317 4.80 -9.07 14.62
N THR A 318 6.03 -8.58 14.50
CA THR A 318 7.25 -9.37 14.70
C THR A 318 7.43 -9.89 16.12
N ASP A 319 6.75 -9.29 17.10
CA ASP A 319 6.68 -9.77 18.49
C ASP A 319 5.53 -10.74 18.76
N GLY A 320 4.83 -11.17 17.70
CA GLY A 320 3.72 -12.14 17.78
C GLY A 320 2.37 -11.55 18.17
N ARG A 321 2.25 -10.27 18.45
CA ARG A 321 0.97 -9.64 18.81
C ARG A 321 0.08 -9.41 17.60
N TYR A 322 -1.22 -9.62 17.75
CA TYR A 322 -2.23 -9.42 16.71
C TYR A 322 -3.58 -8.98 17.32
N PRO A 323 -4.42 -8.24 16.56
CA PRO A 323 -5.76 -7.91 17.02
C PRO A 323 -6.65 -9.17 17.02
N LEU A 324 -7.47 -9.32 18.04
CA LEU A 324 -8.50 -10.36 18.06
C LEU A 324 -9.56 -10.05 17.00
N MET A 325 -10.11 -11.09 16.38
CA MET A 325 -11.18 -10.95 15.37
C MET A 325 -12.53 -10.58 16.00
N GLU A 326 -12.67 -10.85 17.29
CA GLU A 326 -13.85 -10.50 18.07
C GLU A 326 -13.44 -9.66 19.30
N GLY A 327 -14.08 -8.49 19.44
CA GLY A 327 -13.78 -7.53 20.52
C GLY A 327 -12.49 -6.72 20.29
N ASP A 328 -12.14 -5.92 21.28
CA ASP A 328 -11.01 -4.95 21.21
C ASP A 328 -9.70 -5.48 21.80
N GLY A 329 -9.55 -6.80 21.90
CA GLY A 329 -8.40 -7.42 22.56
C GLY A 329 -7.20 -7.61 21.63
N ILE A 330 -6.03 -7.82 22.26
CA ILE A 330 -4.78 -8.19 21.60
C ILE A 330 -4.39 -9.58 22.04
N GLY A 331 -4.20 -10.49 21.07
CA GLY A 331 -3.65 -11.82 21.28
C GLY A 331 -2.14 -11.85 21.03
N THR A 332 -1.52 -12.95 21.43
CA THR A 332 -0.10 -13.24 21.11
C THR A 332 0.01 -14.65 20.57
N VAL A 333 0.69 -14.79 19.46
CA VAL A 333 0.94 -16.09 18.82
C VAL A 333 2.01 -16.86 19.61
N PRO A 334 1.85 -18.16 19.85
CA PRO A 334 2.91 -18.98 20.43
C PRO A 334 4.18 -18.95 19.56
N ALA A 335 5.34 -19.08 20.19
CA ALA A 335 6.62 -19.08 19.47
C ALA A 335 6.62 -20.19 18.38
N GLY A 336 7.12 -19.86 17.21
CA GLY A 336 7.18 -20.76 16.07
C GLY A 336 5.88 -20.90 15.26
N HIS A 337 4.83 -20.18 15.62
CA HIS A 337 3.57 -20.17 14.88
C HIS A 337 3.31 -18.80 14.25
N ASN A 338 2.43 -18.78 13.23
CA ASN A 338 1.93 -17.57 12.60
C ASN A 338 0.41 -17.46 12.76
N ARG A 339 -0.07 -16.24 12.95
CA ARG A 339 -1.49 -15.90 12.84
C ARG A 339 -1.74 -15.30 11.47
N TYR A 340 -2.66 -15.91 10.75
CA TYR A 340 -3.09 -15.45 9.44
C TYR A 340 -4.48 -14.83 9.50
N THR A 341 -4.82 -14.07 8.45
CA THR A 341 -6.18 -13.62 8.18
C THR A 341 -7.10 -14.80 7.85
N VAL A 342 -8.39 -14.53 7.68
CA VAL A 342 -9.39 -15.55 7.34
C VAL A 342 -9.39 -15.89 5.85
N PHE A 343 -9.87 -17.08 5.51
CA PHE A 343 -10.19 -17.47 4.15
C PHE A 343 -11.67 -17.19 3.84
N SER A 344 -11.95 -16.80 2.59
CA SER A 344 -13.29 -16.91 2.04
C SER A 344 -13.56 -18.37 1.67
N LEU A 345 -14.25 -19.09 2.54
CA LEU A 345 -14.35 -20.57 2.45
C LEU A 345 -15.05 -21.06 1.18
N TRP A 346 -16.02 -20.31 0.65
CA TRP A 346 -16.69 -20.69 -0.58
C TRP A 346 -15.79 -20.54 -1.83
N ASP A 347 -14.75 -19.73 -1.76
CA ASP A 347 -13.74 -19.60 -2.83
C ASP A 347 -12.69 -20.72 -2.75
N THR A 348 -12.35 -21.19 -1.54
CA THR A 348 -11.26 -22.14 -1.32
C THR A 348 -11.65 -23.61 -1.44
N TYR A 349 -12.90 -23.93 -1.79
CA TYR A 349 -13.43 -25.29 -1.86
C TYR A 349 -12.73 -26.18 -2.91
N ARG A 350 -12.03 -25.58 -3.90
CA ARG A 350 -11.31 -26.27 -4.97
C ARG A 350 -9.89 -26.68 -4.53
N ASN A 351 -9.79 -27.45 -3.45
CA ASN A 351 -8.56 -28.10 -2.98
C ASN A 351 -7.43 -27.18 -2.48
N VAL A 352 -7.68 -25.90 -2.18
CA VAL A 352 -6.65 -25.00 -1.62
C VAL A 352 -6.11 -25.54 -0.30
N HIS A 353 -7.00 -25.94 0.63
CA HIS A 353 -6.60 -26.43 1.95
C HIS A 353 -5.85 -27.74 1.88
N GLN A 354 -6.25 -28.63 0.98
CA GLN A 354 -5.55 -29.92 0.75
C GLN A 354 -4.14 -29.68 0.22
N LEU A 355 -3.99 -28.77 -0.77
CA LEU A 355 -2.68 -28.44 -1.32
C LEU A 355 -1.77 -27.77 -0.29
N LEU A 356 -2.30 -26.80 0.47
CA LEU A 356 -1.54 -26.15 1.54
C LEU A 356 -1.09 -27.15 2.60
N SER A 357 -1.98 -28.04 3.05
CA SER A 357 -1.65 -29.07 4.05
C SER A 357 -0.62 -30.09 3.56
N LEU A 358 -0.56 -30.35 2.25
CA LEU A 358 0.34 -31.32 1.67
C LEU A 358 1.74 -30.75 1.39
N VAL A 359 1.80 -29.51 0.90
CA VAL A 359 3.04 -28.92 0.36
C VAL A 359 3.60 -27.84 1.28
N TYR A 360 2.74 -27.15 2.06
CA TYR A 360 3.08 -26.02 2.94
C TYR A 360 2.54 -26.24 4.37
N PRO A 361 2.94 -27.34 5.05
CA PRO A 361 2.43 -27.70 6.38
C PRO A 361 2.81 -26.69 7.47
#